data_e2ee52c67f0a6ec6f8b1d4ef13e10eb5
#
_entry.id   e2ee52c67f0a6ec6f8b1d4ef13e10eb5
#
_cell.length_a   1.000
_cell.length_b   1.000
_cell.length_c   1.000
_cell.angle_alpha   90.00
_cell.angle_beta   90.00
_cell.angle_gamma   90.00
#
_symmetry.space_group_name_H-M   'P 1'
#
loop_
_entity.id
_entity.type
_entity.pdbx_description
1 polymer ?
#
loop_
_entity_poly.entity_id
_entity_poly.type
_entity_poly.pdbx_seq_one_letter_code
_entity_poly.pdbx_strand_id
1 'polypeptide(L)'
;MREEAIRKNHMDILWHEYTDQNGENKPVTEASLTEKASIIGRVGIMLLSCGTGAWRVRSSMNALAEAMGITCTADIGLMSIEYTCFDGEEGFTQSLCLTNTG
;
A
#
# COMPACT_ATOMS: atom_id res chain seq x y z
N MET A 1 12.75 7.05 13.60
CA MET A 1 13.52 6.70 12.44
C MET A 1 12.65 6.07 11.39
N ARG A 2 13.10 6.17 10.20
CA ARG A 2 12.35 5.64 9.09
C ARG A 2 12.06 4.16 9.21
N GLU A 3 13.05 3.39 9.62
CA GLU A 3 12.87 1.96 9.75
C GLU A 3 11.81 1.61 10.76
N GLU A 4 11.77 2.38 11.83
CA GLU A 4 10.77 2.10 12.84
C GLU A 4 9.37 2.35 12.30
N ALA A 5 9.23 3.42 11.54
CA ALA A 5 7.92 3.71 10.97
C ALA A 5 7.46 2.58 10.06
N ILE A 6 8.37 2.06 9.28
CA ILE A 6 8.02 0.98 8.37
C ILE A 6 7.60 -0.26 9.14
N ARG A 7 8.29 -0.55 10.24
CA ARG A 7 7.98 -1.75 11.00
C ARG A 7 6.66 -1.64 11.75
N LYS A 8 6.22 -0.42 12.06
CA LYS A 8 4.97 -0.27 12.80
C LYS A 8 3.79 -0.71 11.96
N ASN A 9 3.55 -0.01 10.88
CA ASN A 9 2.52 -0.40 9.93
C ASN A 9 2.53 0.62 8.82
N HIS A 10 1.78 0.32 7.77
CA HIS A 10 1.79 1.18 6.60
C HIS A 10 1.14 2.53 6.86
N MET A 11 0.31 2.62 7.86
CA MET A 11 -0.33 3.87 8.17
C MET A 11 0.66 4.90 8.70
N ASP A 12 1.80 4.44 9.16
CA ASP A 12 2.81 5.33 9.70
C ASP A 12 3.79 5.82 8.66
N ILE A 13 3.64 5.40 7.42
CA ILE A 13 4.55 5.83 6.38
C ILE A 13 4.20 7.26 6.00
N LEU A 14 5.20 8.11 6.02
CA LEU A 14 4.98 9.52 5.73
C LEU A 14 5.02 9.77 4.24
N TRP A 15 4.15 10.63 3.78
CA TRP A 15 4.05 10.91 2.35
C TRP A 15 5.31 11.52 1.79
N HIS A 16 6.02 12.31 2.59
CA HIS A 16 7.22 12.95 2.08
C HIS A 16 8.34 11.96 1.84
N GLU A 17 8.15 10.70 2.21
CA GLU A 17 9.13 9.69 1.87
C GLU A 17 9.19 9.44 0.38
N TYR A 18 8.25 9.97 -0.35
CA TYR A 18 8.24 9.79 -1.79
C TYR A 18 8.83 10.98 -2.53
N THR A 19 9.51 11.85 -1.82
CA THR A 19 10.23 12.93 -2.46
C THR A 19 11.65 12.46 -2.74
N ASP A 20 12.28 13.07 -3.73
CA ASP A 20 13.66 12.72 -4.01
C ASP A 20 14.56 13.41 -3.00
N GLN A 21 15.85 13.21 -3.17
CA GLN A 21 16.82 13.72 -2.20
C GLN A 21 16.89 15.24 -2.18
N ASN A 22 16.39 15.86 -3.19
CA ASN A 22 16.35 17.32 -3.26
C ASN A 22 15.08 17.88 -2.72
N GLY A 23 14.22 17.03 -2.18
CA GLY A 23 12.96 17.49 -1.64
C GLY A 23 11.86 17.63 -2.66
N GLU A 24 12.10 17.24 -3.87
CA GLU A 24 11.08 17.32 -4.91
C GLU A 24 10.28 16.05 -4.99
N ASN A 25 8.99 16.21 -5.20
CA ASN A 25 8.13 15.05 -5.37
C ASN A 25 8.42 14.42 -6.73
N LYS A 26 8.47 13.10 -6.74
CA LYS A 26 8.60 12.42 -8.00
C LYS A 26 7.29 11.73 -8.33
N PRO A 27 7.03 11.50 -9.61
CA PRO A 27 5.79 10.82 -9.99
C PRO A 27 5.75 9.45 -9.34
N VAL A 28 4.56 9.04 -8.92
CA VAL A 28 4.41 7.76 -8.25
C VAL A 28 4.81 6.62 -9.17
N THR A 29 4.69 6.82 -10.48
CA THR A 29 5.08 5.77 -11.41
C THR A 29 6.58 5.51 -11.39
N GLU A 30 7.36 6.44 -10.85
CA GLU A 30 8.80 6.26 -10.73
C GLU A 30 9.20 5.73 -9.36
N ALA A 31 8.24 5.53 -8.48
CA ALA A 31 8.55 5.00 -7.16
C ALA A 31 8.94 3.53 -7.30
N SER A 32 9.64 3.03 -6.29
CA SER A 32 9.99 1.63 -6.27
C SER A 32 8.76 0.77 -6.06
N LEU A 33 8.90 -0.53 -6.33
CA LEU A 33 7.78 -1.44 -6.13
C LEU A 33 7.31 -1.41 -4.68
N THR A 34 8.25 -1.36 -3.74
CA THR A 34 7.91 -1.34 -2.33
C THR A 34 7.13 -0.09 -1.99
N GLU A 35 7.53 1.05 -2.53
CA GLU A 35 6.84 2.30 -2.27
C GLU A 35 5.43 2.27 -2.86
N LYS A 36 5.30 1.76 -4.08
CA LYS A 36 3.97 1.64 -4.67
C LYS A 36 3.10 0.71 -3.87
N ALA A 37 3.66 -0.40 -3.42
CA ALA A 37 2.91 -1.36 -2.62
C ALA A 37 2.47 -0.73 -1.30
N SER A 38 3.30 0.11 -0.71
CA SER A 38 2.93 0.78 0.53
C SER A 38 1.73 1.69 0.34
N ILE A 39 1.71 2.41 -0.76
CA ILE A 39 0.57 3.29 -1.04
C ILE A 39 -0.70 2.45 -1.20
N ILE A 40 -0.60 1.38 -1.97
CA ILE A 40 -1.75 0.52 -2.20
C ILE A 40 -2.24 -0.07 -0.89
N GLY A 41 -1.32 -0.54 -0.06
CA GLY A 41 -1.70 -1.12 1.23
C GLY A 41 -2.36 -0.11 2.15
N ARG A 42 -1.84 1.13 2.18
CA ARG A 42 -2.44 2.16 3.02
C ARG A 42 -3.87 2.46 2.59
N VAL A 43 -4.08 2.59 1.30
CA VAL A 43 -5.43 2.85 0.81
C VAL A 43 -6.34 1.69 1.16
N GLY A 44 -5.86 0.46 0.95
CA GLY A 44 -6.68 -0.70 1.25
C GLY A 44 -7.05 -0.78 2.71
N ILE A 45 -6.10 -0.58 3.60
CA ILE A 45 -6.38 -0.71 5.02
C ILE A 45 -7.25 0.44 5.51
N MET A 46 -7.09 1.62 4.94
CA MET A 46 -7.95 2.74 5.29
C MET A 46 -9.39 2.46 4.88
N LEU A 47 -9.58 1.94 3.67
CA LEU A 47 -10.92 1.62 3.23
C LEU A 47 -11.53 0.54 4.10
N LEU A 48 -10.75 -0.47 4.45
CA LEU A 48 -11.25 -1.54 5.29
C LEU A 48 -11.63 -1.00 6.66
N SER A 49 -10.84 -0.09 7.20
CA SER A 49 -11.12 0.47 8.50
C SER A 49 -12.38 1.33 8.49
N CYS A 50 -12.79 1.81 7.33
CA CYS A 50 -13.99 2.59 7.20
C CYS A 50 -15.22 1.74 6.92
N GLY A 51 -15.07 0.43 6.94
CA GLY A 51 -16.21 -0.46 6.73
C GLY A 51 -16.52 -0.74 5.27
N THR A 52 -15.60 -0.40 4.38
CA THR A 52 -15.82 -0.67 2.96
C THR A 52 -15.82 -2.17 2.73
N GLY A 53 -16.74 -2.64 1.88
CA GLY A 53 -16.85 -4.05 1.60
C GLY A 53 -15.60 -4.59 0.92
N ALA A 54 -15.37 -5.89 1.12
CA ALA A 54 -14.12 -6.51 0.69
C ALA A 54 -13.88 -6.36 -0.80
N TRP A 55 -14.90 -6.57 -1.62
CA TRP A 55 -14.67 -6.50 -3.05
C TRP A 55 -14.37 -5.08 -3.51
N ARG A 56 -14.90 -4.09 -2.81
CA ARG A 56 -14.58 -2.71 -3.15
C ARG A 56 -13.15 -2.38 -2.76
N VAL A 57 -12.70 -2.89 -1.62
CA VAL A 57 -11.33 -2.69 -1.20
C VAL A 57 -10.40 -3.27 -2.25
N ARG A 58 -10.67 -4.52 -2.66
CA ARG A 58 -9.82 -5.17 -3.65
C ARG A 58 -9.85 -4.44 -4.98
N SER A 59 -11.02 -4.03 -5.40
CA SER A 59 -11.18 -3.33 -6.66
C SER A 59 -10.41 -2.03 -6.65
N SER A 60 -10.46 -1.30 -5.54
CA SER A 60 -9.75 -0.04 -5.42
C SER A 60 -8.25 -0.26 -5.44
N MET A 61 -7.77 -1.29 -4.75
CA MET A 61 -6.34 -1.59 -4.74
C MET A 61 -5.86 -1.97 -6.14
N ASN A 62 -6.67 -2.74 -6.86
CA ASN A 62 -6.30 -3.13 -8.22
C ASN A 62 -6.26 -1.91 -9.15
N ALA A 63 -7.24 -1.02 -9.04
CA ALA A 63 -7.28 0.15 -9.89
C ALA A 63 -6.09 1.06 -9.61
N LEU A 64 -5.75 1.20 -8.33
CA LEU A 64 -4.62 2.03 -7.96
C LEU A 64 -3.33 1.44 -8.50
N ALA A 65 -3.19 0.13 -8.42
CA ALA A 65 -2.00 -0.53 -8.95
C ALA A 65 -1.87 -0.30 -10.44
N GLU A 66 -2.98 -0.43 -11.16
CA GLU A 66 -2.94 -0.20 -12.59
C GLU A 66 -2.49 1.22 -12.91
N ALA A 67 -2.98 2.18 -12.13
CA ALA A 67 -2.60 3.57 -12.35
C ALA A 67 -1.11 3.77 -12.12
N MET A 68 -0.51 2.93 -11.30
CA MET A 68 0.91 3.00 -11.01
C MET A 68 1.74 2.14 -11.95
N GLY A 69 1.12 1.43 -12.87
CA GLY A 69 1.84 0.60 -13.81
C GLY A 69 2.24 -0.76 -13.30
N ILE A 70 1.59 -1.23 -12.23
CA ILE A 70 1.90 -2.56 -11.68
C ILE A 70 0.58 -3.32 -11.52
N THR A 71 0.69 -4.57 -11.09
CA THR A 71 -0.49 -5.37 -10.80
C THR A 71 -0.53 -5.67 -9.32
N CYS A 72 -1.73 -5.88 -8.82
CA CYS A 72 -1.93 -6.18 -7.42
C CYS A 72 -2.97 -7.26 -7.27
N THR A 73 -2.67 -8.26 -6.47
CA THR A 73 -3.61 -9.30 -6.12
C THR A 73 -3.83 -9.20 -4.62
N ALA A 74 -5.07 -9.02 -4.22
CA ALA A 74 -5.38 -8.80 -2.81
C ALA A 74 -6.40 -9.81 -2.31
N ASP A 75 -6.15 -10.28 -1.11
CA ASP A 75 -7.05 -11.19 -0.42
C ASP A 75 -7.53 -10.46 0.82
N ILE A 76 -8.80 -10.11 0.85
CA ILE A 76 -9.34 -9.23 1.87
C ILE A 76 -10.07 -10.08 2.91
N GLY A 77 -9.58 -10.03 4.13
CA GLY A 77 -10.25 -10.67 5.23
C GLY A 77 -11.12 -9.70 5.98
N LEU A 78 -11.65 -10.15 7.09
CA LEU A 78 -12.53 -9.31 7.89
C LEU A 78 -11.77 -8.12 8.45
N MET A 79 -10.57 -8.35 8.94
CA MET A 79 -9.78 -7.29 9.55
C MET A 79 -8.34 -7.32 9.07
N SER A 80 -8.13 -7.89 7.89
CA SER A 80 -6.77 -8.02 7.40
C SER A 80 -6.77 -8.03 5.88
N ILE A 81 -5.62 -7.70 5.32
CA ILE A 81 -5.41 -7.72 3.89
C ILE A 81 -4.08 -8.38 3.65
N GLU A 82 -4.07 -9.35 2.77
CA GLU A 82 -2.83 -9.91 2.27
C GLU A 82 -2.77 -9.62 0.79
N TYR A 83 -1.70 -9.00 0.34
CA TYR A 83 -1.65 -8.60 -1.05
C TYR A 83 -0.26 -8.75 -1.61
N THR A 84 -0.22 -8.93 -2.91
CA THR A 84 1.03 -9.08 -3.66
C THR A 84 1.02 -8.10 -4.80
N CYS A 85 2.08 -7.32 -4.90
CA CYS A 85 2.28 -6.40 -6.03
C CYS A 85 3.39 -6.95 -6.91
N PHE A 86 3.23 -6.78 -8.21
CA PHE A 86 4.17 -7.34 -9.16
C PHE A 86 4.36 -6.33 -10.28
N ASP A 87 5.61 -6.03 -10.58
CA ASP A 87 5.91 -5.01 -11.59
C ASP A 87 6.45 -5.60 -12.89
N GLY A 88 6.35 -6.91 -13.04
CA GLY A 88 6.86 -7.57 -14.24
C GLY A 88 8.18 -8.26 -14.00
N GLU A 89 8.88 -7.88 -12.96
CA GLU A 89 10.17 -8.47 -12.64
C GLU A 89 10.25 -8.94 -11.20
N GLU A 90 9.70 -8.14 -10.30
CA GLU A 90 9.75 -8.44 -8.87
C GLU A 90 8.37 -8.49 -8.30
N GLY A 91 8.24 -9.26 -7.24
CA GLY A 91 7.01 -9.34 -6.49
C GLY A 91 7.24 -8.90 -5.06
N PHE A 92 6.19 -8.35 -4.45
CA PHE A 92 6.24 -7.91 -3.07
C PHE A 92 4.93 -8.32 -2.42
N THR A 93 5.02 -9.13 -1.37
CA THR A 93 3.85 -9.62 -0.66
C THR A 93 3.88 -9.08 0.75
N GLN A 94 2.73 -8.64 1.22
CA GLN A 94 2.63 -8.12 2.57
C GLN A 94 1.26 -8.41 3.15
N SER A 95 1.24 -8.60 4.46
CA SER A 95 0.00 -8.78 5.19
C SER A 95 -0.19 -7.59 6.12
N LEU A 96 -1.36 -7.04 6.12
CA LEU A 96 -1.71 -5.91 6.98
C LEU A 96 -2.91 -6.30 7.81
N CYS A 97 -2.89 -5.90 9.07
CA CYS A 97 -4.01 -6.14 9.97
C CYS A 97 -4.52 -4.83 10.50
N LEU A 98 -5.82 -4.74 10.64
CA LEU A 98 -6.40 -3.64 11.39
C LEU A 98 -6.10 -3.89 12.85
N THR A 99 -5.32 -3.05 13.44
CA THR A 99 -5.09 -3.18 14.86
C THR A 99 -6.12 -2.35 15.56
N ASN A 100 -6.57 -2.88 16.64
CA ASN A 100 -7.58 -2.20 17.37
C ASN A 100 -6.96 -1.38 18.46
N THR A 101 -6.09 -0.59 18.06
CA THR A 101 -5.39 0.18 19.03
C THR A 101 -6.16 1.38 19.42
N GLY A 102 -7.22 1.45 18.89
CA GLY A 102 -8.06 2.62 19.19
C GLY A 102 -7.55 3.26 20.25
#